data_30dcf443a088840392c31a8741f87fbd
#
_entry.id   30dcf443a088840392c31a8741f87fbd
#
_cell.length_a   1.000
_cell.length_b   1.000
_cell.length_c   1.000
_cell.angle_alpha   90.00
_cell.angle_beta   90.00
_cell.angle_gamma   90.00
#
_symmetry.space_group_name_H-M   'P 1'
#
loop_
_entity.id
_entity.type
_entity.pdbx_description
1 polymer ?
#
loop_
_entity_poly.entity_id
_entity_poly.type
_entity_poly.pdbx_seq_one_letter_code
_entity_poly.pdbx_strand_id
1 'polypeptide(L)'
;MLASRSGRSIAGMHVRTAVIPAAGLGTRFLPATKAVAKELLPIIDTPALQLIIDEAVGAGIDRIIVVTSPNKPAIEAYFEPSDEVISKLRSTGRHELAERLESIGRDVQVTFVYQDAPLGLGHAVNCAAEAVGDEPFAVMLPDELMGDSSLLDQMARLCESTGGSVVGLKRVPREQVSAYGVIEPSSDMDASGVISIRTMVEKPAADDAPSDLIIIGRYVLTPDVFAELDHVKPGTGGEIQLTDALRAQAASRPFHGVLSTIARYDTGTPLGWLSAVVELALDDPSIGVDFEAFLRSRLS
;
A
#
# COMPACT_ATOMS: atom_id res chain seq x y z
N MET A 1 15.00 -26.61 -10.81
CA MET A 1 13.84 -27.50 -10.94
C MET A 1 12.74 -26.88 -10.09
N LEU A 2 12.00 -25.90 -10.63
CA LEU A 2 10.89 -25.24 -9.95
C LEU A 2 9.69 -26.18 -10.05
N ALA A 3 9.28 -26.73 -8.90
CA ALA A 3 8.06 -27.50 -8.81
C ALA A 3 6.89 -26.57 -9.18
N SER A 4 6.01 -27.02 -10.09
CA SER A 4 4.79 -26.29 -10.44
C SER A 4 3.98 -26.06 -9.14
N ARG A 5 3.79 -24.79 -8.77
CA ARG A 5 2.89 -24.37 -7.70
C ARG A 5 1.46 -24.67 -8.15
N SER A 6 1.03 -25.92 -8.06
CA SER A 6 -0.26 -26.39 -8.57
C SER A 6 -1.33 -26.31 -7.49
N GLY A 7 -2.32 -25.43 -7.71
CA GLY A 7 -3.74 -25.75 -7.47
C GLY A 7 -4.22 -26.03 -6.05
N ARG A 8 -3.65 -25.46 -4.97
CA ARG A 8 -4.39 -25.41 -3.70
C ARG A 8 -5.52 -24.37 -3.82
N SER A 9 -6.70 -24.76 -3.35
CA SER A 9 -7.81 -23.81 -3.19
C SER A 9 -7.40 -22.78 -2.12
N ILE A 10 -7.43 -21.50 -2.48
CA ILE A 10 -7.13 -20.38 -1.57
C ILE A 10 -8.36 -20.01 -0.75
N ALA A 11 -9.56 -20.41 -1.19
CA ALA A 11 -10.80 -20.17 -0.45
C ALA A 11 -10.71 -20.71 0.99
N GLY A 12 -10.95 -19.84 1.96
CA GLY A 12 -10.85 -20.15 3.38
C GLY A 12 -9.44 -19.96 4.00
N MET A 13 -8.45 -19.50 3.23
CA MET A 13 -7.14 -19.09 3.78
C MET A 13 -7.17 -17.60 4.17
N HIS A 14 -6.78 -17.28 5.40
CA HIS A 14 -6.74 -15.91 5.87
C HIS A 14 -5.58 -15.11 5.27
N VAL A 15 -5.85 -13.85 4.93
CA VAL A 15 -4.84 -12.88 4.48
C VAL A 15 -4.11 -12.35 5.71
N ARG A 16 -2.93 -12.89 6.01
CA ARG A 16 -2.12 -12.52 7.18
C ARG A 16 -0.87 -11.73 6.85
N THR A 17 -0.53 -11.62 5.57
CA THR A 17 0.72 -11.01 5.11
C THR A 17 0.44 -9.77 4.29
N ALA A 18 1.15 -8.65 4.56
CA ALA A 18 1.21 -7.50 3.68
C ALA A 18 2.62 -7.27 3.16
N VAL A 19 2.73 -6.99 1.87
CA VAL A 19 3.95 -6.55 1.19
C VAL A 19 3.86 -5.04 0.99
N ILE A 20 4.86 -4.30 1.50
CA ILE A 20 4.95 -2.84 1.37
C ILE A 20 6.17 -2.51 0.50
N PRO A 21 5.96 -2.09 -0.76
CA PRO A 21 7.04 -1.72 -1.69
C PRO A 21 7.64 -0.36 -1.32
N ALA A 22 8.76 -0.33 -0.63
CA ALA A 22 9.43 0.86 -0.11
C ALA A 22 10.81 1.14 -0.74
N ALA A 23 11.18 0.47 -1.83
CA ALA A 23 12.50 0.61 -2.46
C ALA A 23 12.64 1.82 -3.41
N GLY A 24 11.55 2.52 -3.72
CA GLY A 24 11.52 3.63 -4.69
C GLY A 24 12.41 4.83 -4.25
N LEU A 25 13.01 5.52 -5.22
CA LEU A 25 14.00 6.59 -4.98
C LEU A 25 13.42 7.88 -4.38
N GLY A 26 12.10 8.08 -4.40
CA GLY A 26 11.47 9.27 -3.82
C GLY A 26 11.86 10.59 -4.52
N THR A 27 12.15 10.58 -5.81
CA THR A 27 12.71 11.72 -6.56
C THR A 27 11.86 12.99 -6.52
N ARG A 28 10.54 12.86 -6.35
CA ARG A 28 9.60 13.99 -6.26
C ARG A 28 9.82 14.84 -5.00
N PHE A 29 10.47 14.29 -3.97
CA PHE A 29 10.76 14.96 -2.70
C PHE A 29 12.23 15.38 -2.55
N LEU A 30 13.02 15.31 -3.61
CA LEU A 30 14.37 15.86 -3.56
C LEU A 30 14.32 17.38 -3.30
N PRO A 31 15.25 17.94 -2.46
CA PRO A 31 16.44 17.26 -1.94
C PRO A 31 16.26 16.50 -0.63
N ALA A 32 15.07 16.53 0.03
CA ALA A 32 14.86 15.91 1.33
C ALA A 32 15.14 14.39 1.29
N THR A 33 14.66 13.71 0.25
CA THR A 33 14.82 12.28 0.09
C THR A 33 16.22 11.80 -0.34
N LYS A 34 17.16 12.74 -0.44
CA LYS A 34 18.61 12.40 -0.50
C LYS A 34 19.08 11.71 0.78
N ALA A 35 18.50 12.08 1.93
CA ALA A 35 18.94 11.63 3.27
C ALA A 35 17.84 10.86 4.02
N VAL A 36 16.57 11.10 3.72
CA VAL A 36 15.42 10.48 4.41
C VAL A 36 14.60 9.68 3.41
N ALA A 37 14.29 8.44 3.72
CA ALA A 37 13.36 7.65 2.91
C ALA A 37 11.98 8.35 2.90
N LYS A 38 11.33 8.45 1.71
CA LYS A 38 10.02 9.13 1.59
C LYS A 38 8.96 8.49 2.50
N GLU A 39 9.08 7.21 2.72
CA GLU A 39 8.20 6.40 3.56
C GLU A 39 8.30 6.74 5.05
N LEU A 40 9.40 7.43 5.44
CA LEU A 40 9.63 7.93 6.80
C LEU A 40 9.33 9.43 6.95
N LEU A 41 8.82 10.09 5.91
CA LEU A 41 8.32 11.46 6.05
C LEU A 41 7.11 11.44 7.00
N PRO A 42 7.10 12.31 8.03
CA PRO A 42 6.06 12.27 9.04
C PRO A 42 4.75 12.91 8.56
N ILE A 43 3.66 12.29 8.89
CA ILE A 43 2.35 12.91 8.91
C ILE A 43 2.11 13.30 10.37
N ILE A 44 2.13 14.59 10.65
CA ILE A 44 2.20 15.16 12.01
C ILE A 44 3.49 14.68 12.72
N ASP A 45 3.43 13.58 13.46
CA ASP A 45 4.55 13.01 14.22
C ASP A 45 4.78 11.51 13.95
N THR A 46 4.01 10.92 13.03
CA THR A 46 4.03 9.49 12.70
C THR A 46 4.51 9.29 11.27
N PRO A 47 5.53 8.46 11.02
CA PRO A 47 5.96 8.13 9.66
C PRO A 47 4.81 7.54 8.83
N ALA A 48 4.73 7.90 7.53
CA ALA A 48 3.74 7.34 6.63
C ALA A 48 3.75 5.80 6.61
N LEU A 49 4.93 5.17 6.68
CA LEU A 49 5.09 3.72 6.77
C LEU A 49 4.37 3.13 8.00
N GLN A 50 4.43 3.79 9.17
CA GLN A 50 3.73 3.31 10.36
C GLN A 50 2.22 3.34 10.17
N LEU A 51 1.68 4.41 9.58
CA LEU A 51 0.24 4.50 9.31
C LEU A 51 -0.26 3.39 8.37
N ILE A 52 0.56 2.98 7.39
CA ILE A 52 0.26 1.84 6.52
C ILE A 52 0.27 0.51 7.30
N ILE A 53 1.22 0.35 8.23
CA ILE A 53 1.28 -0.84 9.09
C ILE A 53 0.10 -0.88 10.05
N ASP A 54 -0.28 0.26 10.64
CA ASP A 54 -1.43 0.34 11.53
C ASP A 54 -2.74 -0.01 10.80
N GLU A 55 -2.89 0.40 9.53
CA GLU A 55 -4.01 -0.03 8.67
C GLU A 55 -3.99 -1.55 8.45
N ALA A 56 -2.82 -2.14 8.16
CA ALA A 56 -2.67 -3.58 7.98
C ALA A 56 -3.07 -4.36 9.25
N VAL A 57 -2.59 -3.91 10.41
CA VAL A 57 -2.95 -4.48 11.72
C VAL A 57 -4.45 -4.38 11.97
N GLY A 58 -5.04 -3.21 11.69
CA GLY A 58 -6.49 -3.00 11.79
C GLY A 58 -7.33 -3.92 10.91
N ALA A 59 -6.77 -4.44 9.81
CA ALA A 59 -7.38 -5.44 8.94
C ALA A 59 -7.04 -6.90 9.34
N GLY A 60 -6.35 -7.12 10.47
CA GLY A 60 -6.01 -8.46 10.97
C GLY A 60 -4.73 -9.06 10.38
N ILE A 61 -3.89 -8.26 9.71
CA ILE A 61 -2.59 -8.68 9.18
C ILE A 61 -1.55 -8.61 10.29
N ASP A 62 -0.77 -9.67 10.46
CA ASP A 62 0.26 -9.79 11.51
C ASP A 62 1.68 -10.04 10.95
N ARG A 63 1.83 -10.18 9.62
CA ARG A 63 3.13 -10.34 8.94
C ARG A 63 3.32 -9.21 7.92
N ILE A 64 4.34 -8.41 8.12
CA ILE A 64 4.71 -7.29 7.22
C ILE A 64 6.02 -7.61 6.52
N ILE A 65 6.02 -7.57 5.20
CA ILE A 65 7.21 -7.70 4.36
C ILE A 65 7.47 -6.33 3.73
N VAL A 66 8.51 -5.65 4.20
CA VAL A 66 8.94 -4.37 3.63
C VAL A 66 9.98 -4.65 2.55
N VAL A 67 9.62 -4.36 1.29
CA VAL A 67 10.56 -4.44 0.18
C VAL A 67 11.31 -3.12 0.08
N THR A 68 12.53 -3.09 0.58
CA THR A 68 13.38 -1.89 0.68
C THR A 68 14.59 -1.97 -0.26
N SER A 69 15.51 -1.03 -0.14
CA SER A 69 16.78 -1.00 -0.87
C SER A 69 17.94 -0.90 0.12
N PRO A 70 19.12 -1.50 -0.17
CA PRO A 70 20.32 -1.34 0.67
C PRO A 70 20.71 0.12 0.94
N ASN A 71 20.25 1.04 0.10
CA ASN A 71 20.49 2.49 0.24
C ASN A 71 19.51 3.18 1.20
N LYS A 72 18.60 2.45 1.86
CA LYS A 72 17.59 2.97 2.79
C LYS A 72 17.66 2.33 4.18
N PRO A 73 18.82 2.32 4.85
CA PRO A 73 18.97 1.65 6.15
C PRO A 73 18.08 2.26 7.25
N ALA A 74 17.64 3.51 7.08
CA ALA A 74 16.76 4.17 8.03
C ALA A 74 15.39 3.49 8.18
N ILE A 75 14.92 2.76 7.15
CA ILE A 75 13.67 2.00 7.23
C ILE A 75 13.80 0.85 8.23
N GLU A 76 14.90 0.12 8.20
CA GLU A 76 15.16 -0.97 9.16
C GLU A 76 15.41 -0.42 10.56
N ALA A 77 16.23 0.64 10.66
CA ALA A 77 16.54 1.30 11.92
C ALA A 77 15.28 1.85 12.65
N TYR A 78 14.20 2.16 11.91
CA TYR A 78 12.93 2.58 12.51
C TYR A 78 12.31 1.50 13.40
N PHE A 79 12.53 0.22 13.10
CA PHE A 79 12.00 -0.91 13.85
C PHE A 79 12.99 -1.45 14.90
N GLU A 80 14.21 -0.92 14.95
CA GLU A 80 15.18 -1.31 15.97
C GLU A 80 14.80 -0.73 17.34
N PRO A 81 15.01 -1.47 18.45
CA PRO A 81 14.75 -0.98 19.79
C PRO A 81 15.54 0.31 20.10
N SER A 82 14.91 1.26 20.76
CA SER A 82 15.50 2.55 21.17
C SER A 82 15.62 2.65 22.69
N ASP A 83 16.23 1.64 23.35
CA ASP A 83 16.26 1.49 24.81
C ASP A 83 16.78 2.71 25.56
N GLU A 84 17.80 3.40 25.03
CA GLU A 84 18.35 4.63 25.64
C GLU A 84 17.30 5.76 25.64
N VAL A 85 16.63 5.97 24.52
CA VAL A 85 15.58 7.00 24.38
C VAL A 85 14.40 6.67 25.28
N ILE A 86 13.94 5.42 25.27
CA ILE A 86 12.84 4.93 26.10
C ILE A 86 13.16 5.13 27.60
N SER A 87 14.33 4.72 28.03
CA SER A 87 14.80 4.91 29.43
C SER A 87 14.82 6.38 29.82
N LYS A 88 15.30 7.27 28.92
CA LYS A 88 15.32 8.72 29.14
C LYS A 88 13.90 9.29 29.27
N LEU A 89 12.99 8.89 28.39
CA LEU A 89 11.58 9.33 28.43
C LEU A 89 10.92 8.93 29.75
N ARG A 90 11.09 7.69 30.17
CA ARG A 90 10.56 7.20 31.45
C ARG A 90 11.13 7.94 32.66
N SER A 91 12.46 8.20 32.66
CA SER A 91 13.10 8.94 33.75
C SER A 91 12.64 10.40 33.86
N THR A 92 12.08 10.96 32.78
CA THR A 92 11.53 12.34 32.73
C THR A 92 10.00 12.39 32.80
N GLY A 93 9.32 11.28 33.13
CA GLY A 93 7.87 11.20 33.28
C GLY A 93 7.07 11.16 31.98
N ARG A 94 7.74 10.99 30.82
CA ARG A 94 7.09 10.96 29.49
C ARG A 94 6.71 9.51 29.11
N HIS A 95 5.87 8.89 29.95
CA HIS A 95 5.54 7.46 29.84
C HIS A 95 4.80 7.10 28.57
N GLU A 96 3.81 7.90 28.16
CA GLU A 96 3.03 7.66 26.94
C GLU A 96 3.91 7.62 25.68
N LEU A 97 4.89 8.54 25.60
CA LEU A 97 5.83 8.56 24.47
C LEU A 97 6.77 7.34 24.47
N ALA A 98 7.17 6.89 25.66
CA ALA A 98 7.98 5.68 25.83
C ALA A 98 7.18 4.43 25.37
N GLU A 99 5.92 4.30 25.78
CA GLU A 99 5.03 3.22 25.37
C GLU A 99 4.79 3.22 23.86
N ARG A 100 4.60 4.40 23.27
CA ARG A 100 4.45 4.55 21.82
C ARG A 100 5.70 4.10 21.05
N LEU A 101 6.91 4.40 21.53
CA LEU A 101 8.13 3.89 20.92
C LEU A 101 8.28 2.37 21.07
N GLU A 102 7.90 1.82 22.21
CA GLU A 102 7.95 0.38 22.46
C GLU A 102 6.91 -0.40 21.66
N SER A 103 5.84 0.24 21.23
CA SER A 103 4.80 -0.41 20.42
C SER A 103 5.18 -0.57 18.95
N ILE A 104 6.19 0.13 18.44
CA ILE A 104 6.63 0.01 17.07
C ILE A 104 7.03 -1.43 16.76
N GLY A 105 6.35 -2.05 15.80
CA GLY A 105 6.62 -3.43 15.38
C GLY A 105 6.21 -4.53 16.39
N ARG A 106 5.58 -4.20 17.53
CA ARG A 106 5.23 -5.17 18.60
C ARG A 106 4.18 -6.18 18.15
N ASP A 107 3.16 -5.71 17.44
CA ASP A 107 1.98 -6.52 17.10
C ASP A 107 2.10 -7.19 15.74
N VAL A 108 3.26 -7.06 15.09
CA VAL A 108 3.54 -7.59 13.75
C VAL A 108 4.93 -8.21 13.65
N GLN A 109 5.04 -9.23 12.81
CA GLN A 109 6.35 -9.74 12.39
C GLN A 109 6.82 -8.97 11.16
N VAL A 110 7.82 -8.10 11.31
CA VAL A 110 8.41 -7.35 10.20
C VAL A 110 9.59 -8.13 9.60
N THR A 111 9.58 -8.28 8.28
CA THR A 111 10.66 -8.90 7.49
C THR A 111 11.09 -7.93 6.40
N PHE A 112 12.38 -7.78 6.18
CA PHE A 112 12.93 -6.95 5.13
C PHE A 112 13.42 -7.80 3.96
N VAL A 113 13.05 -7.37 2.74
CA VAL A 113 13.49 -7.95 1.48
C VAL A 113 14.07 -6.83 0.62
N TYR A 114 15.13 -7.10 -0.11
CA TYR A 114 15.80 -6.07 -0.90
C TYR A 114 15.45 -6.13 -2.37
N GLN A 115 15.14 -4.96 -2.91
CA GLN A 115 15.11 -4.72 -4.35
C GLN A 115 16.41 -4.02 -4.75
N ASP A 116 17.33 -4.73 -5.37
CA ASP A 116 18.67 -4.22 -5.71
C ASP A 116 18.66 -3.16 -6.82
N ALA A 117 17.68 -3.21 -7.71
CA ALA A 117 17.50 -2.26 -8.80
C ALA A 117 16.05 -1.80 -8.91
N PRO A 118 15.77 -0.51 -9.20
CA PRO A 118 14.42 0.06 -9.27
C PRO A 118 13.72 -0.34 -10.59
N LEU A 119 13.41 -1.63 -10.75
CA LEU A 119 12.81 -2.21 -11.95
C LEU A 119 11.26 -2.16 -11.95
N GLY A 120 10.65 -1.34 -11.13
CA GLY A 120 9.20 -1.13 -11.08
C GLY A 120 8.48 -1.88 -9.97
N LEU A 121 7.17 -1.62 -9.85
CA LEU A 121 6.32 -2.14 -8.78
C LEU A 121 6.17 -3.67 -8.86
N GLY A 122 5.97 -4.24 -10.06
CA GLY A 122 5.87 -5.68 -10.24
C GLY A 122 7.13 -6.40 -9.78
N HIS A 123 8.31 -5.86 -10.09
CA HIS A 123 9.58 -6.41 -9.62
C HIS A 123 9.70 -6.32 -8.08
N ALA A 124 9.30 -5.20 -7.47
CA ALA A 124 9.32 -5.07 -6.01
C ALA A 124 8.43 -6.14 -5.34
N VAL A 125 7.22 -6.35 -5.86
CA VAL A 125 6.32 -7.42 -5.37
C VAL A 125 6.94 -8.80 -5.58
N ASN A 126 7.57 -9.04 -6.73
CA ASN A 126 8.21 -10.33 -7.03
C ASN A 126 9.40 -10.65 -6.10
N CYS A 127 10.14 -9.63 -5.64
CA CYS A 127 11.18 -9.82 -4.63
C CYS A 127 10.65 -10.44 -3.31
N ALA A 128 9.38 -10.23 -2.99
CA ALA A 128 8.76 -10.77 -1.79
C ALA A 128 8.27 -12.24 -1.92
N ALA A 129 8.34 -12.85 -3.12
CA ALA A 129 7.72 -14.13 -3.42
C ALA A 129 8.11 -15.27 -2.47
N GLU A 130 9.40 -15.37 -2.09
CA GLU A 130 9.88 -16.39 -1.16
C GLU A 130 9.35 -16.15 0.27
N ALA A 131 9.32 -14.89 0.72
CA ALA A 131 8.87 -14.53 2.06
C ALA A 131 7.34 -14.64 2.21
N VAL A 132 6.56 -14.41 1.15
CA VAL A 132 5.10 -14.60 1.11
C VAL A 132 4.74 -16.08 1.11
N GLY A 133 5.42 -16.88 0.28
CA GLY A 133 5.11 -18.30 0.11
C GLY A 133 3.86 -18.54 -0.75
N ASP A 134 3.02 -19.49 -0.32
CA ASP A 134 1.84 -19.96 -1.08
C ASP A 134 0.51 -19.45 -0.48
N GLU A 135 0.53 -18.39 0.32
CA GLU A 135 -0.65 -17.79 0.96
C GLU A 135 -1.10 -16.51 0.23
N PRO A 136 -2.41 -16.16 0.27
CA PRO A 136 -2.87 -14.88 -0.20
C PRO A 136 -2.26 -13.75 0.65
N PHE A 137 -2.00 -12.61 0.03
CA PHE A 137 -1.31 -11.50 0.67
C PHE A 137 -1.82 -10.14 0.17
N ALA A 138 -1.70 -9.14 1.01
CA ALA A 138 -1.94 -7.76 0.62
C ALA A 138 -0.70 -7.13 -0.02
N VAL A 139 -0.88 -6.19 -0.95
CA VAL A 139 0.15 -5.23 -1.36
C VAL A 139 -0.38 -3.84 -1.04
N MET A 140 0.41 -3.06 -0.29
CA MET A 140 0.01 -1.75 0.20
C MET A 140 1.06 -0.72 -0.22
N LEU A 141 0.68 0.23 -1.09
CA LEU A 141 1.60 1.27 -1.51
C LEU A 141 1.81 2.29 -0.38
N PRO A 142 3.07 2.59 -0.01
CA PRO A 142 3.36 3.41 1.17
C PRO A 142 3.12 4.91 0.96
N ASP A 143 2.80 5.34 -0.24
CA ASP A 143 2.45 6.71 -0.58
C ASP A 143 0.94 6.94 -0.78
N GLU A 144 0.12 5.96 -0.42
CA GLU A 144 -1.34 6.09 -0.37
C GLU A 144 -1.84 5.78 1.05
N LEU A 145 -2.26 6.79 1.79
CA LEU A 145 -2.84 6.63 3.11
C LEU A 145 -4.36 6.48 3.00
N MET A 146 -4.92 5.57 3.78
CA MET A 146 -6.36 5.35 3.90
C MET A 146 -6.87 5.87 5.25
N GLY A 147 -8.14 6.32 5.28
CA GLY A 147 -8.74 6.82 6.51
C GLY A 147 -8.94 5.77 7.59
N ASP A 148 -9.10 4.50 7.19
CA ASP A 148 -9.22 3.35 8.09
C ASP A 148 -8.90 2.03 7.37
N SER A 149 -9.00 0.90 8.07
CA SER A 149 -8.71 -0.45 7.56
C SER A 149 -9.90 -1.14 6.87
N SER A 150 -11.07 -0.52 6.80
CA SER A 150 -12.31 -1.19 6.37
C SER A 150 -12.26 -1.68 4.92
N LEU A 151 -11.61 -0.92 4.02
CA LEU A 151 -11.42 -1.33 2.64
C LEU A 151 -10.58 -2.60 2.56
N LEU A 152 -9.44 -2.62 3.26
CA LEU A 152 -8.52 -3.76 3.25
C LEU A 152 -9.16 -5.02 3.86
N ASP A 153 -9.90 -4.87 4.97
CA ASP A 153 -10.66 -5.94 5.59
C ASP A 153 -11.72 -6.52 4.62
N GLN A 154 -12.49 -5.66 3.94
CA GLN A 154 -13.46 -6.09 2.94
C GLN A 154 -12.79 -6.84 1.78
N MET A 155 -11.66 -6.35 1.28
CA MET A 155 -10.90 -7.00 0.21
C MET A 155 -10.35 -8.36 0.64
N ALA A 156 -9.83 -8.47 1.86
CA ALA A 156 -9.33 -9.72 2.42
C ALA A 156 -10.44 -10.77 2.50
N ARG A 157 -11.59 -10.43 3.09
CA ARG A 157 -12.75 -11.33 3.17
C ARG A 157 -13.26 -11.75 1.79
N LEU A 158 -13.25 -10.85 0.81
CA LEU A 158 -13.67 -11.17 -0.55
C LEU A 158 -12.69 -12.16 -1.20
N CYS A 159 -11.39 -11.97 -1.04
CA CYS A 159 -10.36 -12.92 -1.49
C CYS A 159 -10.54 -14.29 -0.83
N GLU A 160 -10.73 -14.33 0.49
CA GLU A 160 -10.94 -15.56 1.26
C GLU A 160 -12.18 -16.34 0.81
N SER A 161 -13.27 -15.63 0.49
CA SER A 161 -14.53 -16.25 0.10
C SER A 161 -14.55 -16.73 -1.36
N THR A 162 -13.88 -15.99 -2.26
CA THR A 162 -13.90 -16.28 -3.71
C THR A 162 -12.70 -17.07 -4.19
N GLY A 163 -11.57 -17.01 -3.45
CA GLY A 163 -10.28 -17.53 -3.88
C GLY A 163 -9.67 -16.75 -5.05
N GLY A 164 -10.18 -15.55 -5.32
CA GLY A 164 -9.72 -14.65 -6.38
C GLY A 164 -8.95 -13.44 -5.84
N SER A 165 -8.13 -12.83 -6.68
CA SER A 165 -7.46 -11.57 -6.37
C SER A 165 -8.43 -10.40 -6.34
N VAL A 166 -8.12 -9.39 -5.51
CA VAL A 166 -8.98 -8.21 -5.30
C VAL A 166 -8.13 -6.95 -5.36
N VAL A 167 -8.62 -5.91 -6.04
CA VAL A 167 -7.99 -4.58 -6.05
C VAL A 167 -8.94 -3.53 -5.48
N GLY A 168 -8.38 -2.56 -4.75
CA GLY A 168 -9.11 -1.38 -4.33
C GLY A 168 -9.34 -0.46 -5.53
N LEU A 169 -10.54 0.08 -5.65
CA LEU A 169 -10.95 0.95 -6.75
C LEU A 169 -11.38 2.32 -6.25
N LYS A 170 -11.21 3.31 -7.11
CA LYS A 170 -11.80 4.65 -6.96
C LYS A 170 -12.33 5.12 -8.29
N ARG A 171 -13.44 5.86 -8.26
CA ARG A 171 -13.97 6.56 -9.44
C ARG A 171 -13.30 7.93 -9.54
N VAL A 172 -12.80 8.27 -10.72
CA VAL A 172 -12.18 9.57 -11.00
C VAL A 172 -12.74 10.18 -12.29
N PRO A 173 -12.65 11.50 -12.46
CA PRO A 173 -12.92 12.14 -13.75
C PRO A 173 -12.09 11.52 -14.88
N ARG A 174 -12.68 11.42 -16.07
CA ARG A 174 -12.08 10.72 -17.22
C ARG A 174 -10.70 11.24 -17.61
N GLU A 175 -10.49 12.53 -17.45
CA GLU A 175 -9.21 13.20 -17.71
C GLU A 175 -8.07 12.79 -16.77
N GLN A 176 -8.38 12.15 -15.63
CA GLN A 176 -7.40 11.74 -14.63
C GLN A 176 -6.97 10.27 -14.77
N VAL A 177 -7.70 9.46 -15.55
CA VAL A 177 -7.46 8.00 -15.62
C VAL A 177 -6.06 7.64 -16.13
N SER A 178 -5.45 8.50 -16.96
CA SER A 178 -4.15 8.27 -17.59
C SER A 178 -2.97 8.20 -16.60
N ALA A 179 -3.20 8.50 -15.32
CA ALA A 179 -2.18 8.38 -14.27
C ALA A 179 -2.17 7.01 -13.59
N TYR A 180 -3.16 6.15 -13.83
CA TYR A 180 -3.45 4.95 -13.04
C TYR A 180 -3.69 3.71 -13.92
N GLY A 181 -3.65 2.53 -13.29
CA GLY A 181 -4.24 1.33 -13.85
C GLY A 181 -5.77 1.48 -13.87
N VAL A 182 -6.41 1.13 -14.97
CA VAL A 182 -7.86 1.24 -15.17
C VAL A 182 -8.45 -0.13 -15.45
N ILE A 183 -9.54 -0.48 -14.76
CA ILE A 183 -10.18 -1.78 -14.92
C ILE A 183 -11.25 -1.75 -16.01
N GLU A 184 -11.45 -2.89 -16.68
CA GLU A 184 -12.64 -3.21 -17.47
C GLU A 184 -13.55 -4.12 -16.67
N PRO A 185 -14.75 -3.68 -16.25
CA PRO A 185 -15.66 -4.52 -15.50
C PRO A 185 -16.27 -5.63 -16.37
N SER A 186 -16.57 -6.77 -15.77
CA SER A 186 -17.31 -7.88 -16.40
C SER A 186 -18.71 -8.09 -15.82
N SER A 187 -19.07 -7.35 -14.77
CA SER A 187 -20.38 -7.35 -14.13
C SER A 187 -20.80 -5.93 -13.77
N ASP A 188 -22.03 -5.75 -13.38
CA ASP A 188 -22.46 -4.56 -12.65
C ASP A 188 -21.87 -4.58 -11.22
N MET A 189 -21.74 -3.41 -10.63
CA MET A 189 -21.31 -3.26 -9.23
C MET A 189 -22.47 -3.63 -8.31
N ASP A 190 -22.21 -4.45 -7.30
CA ASP A 190 -23.22 -4.81 -6.32
C ASP A 190 -23.42 -3.71 -5.23
N ALA A 191 -24.37 -3.95 -4.32
CA ALA A 191 -24.70 -3.00 -3.24
C ALA A 191 -23.56 -2.81 -2.22
N SER A 192 -22.59 -3.71 -2.17
CA SER A 192 -21.41 -3.61 -1.30
C SER A 192 -20.20 -2.95 -1.99
N GLY A 193 -20.37 -2.47 -3.23
CA GLY A 193 -19.31 -1.86 -4.00
C GLY A 193 -18.37 -2.86 -4.67
N VAL A 194 -18.74 -4.14 -4.71
CA VAL A 194 -17.95 -5.19 -5.36
C VAL A 194 -18.30 -5.30 -6.84
N ILE A 195 -17.28 -5.48 -7.68
CA ILE A 195 -17.40 -5.65 -9.12
C ILE A 195 -16.45 -6.74 -9.61
N SER A 196 -16.87 -7.56 -10.57
CA SER A 196 -15.97 -8.51 -11.23
C SER A 196 -15.19 -7.80 -12.34
N ILE A 197 -13.91 -8.14 -12.48
CA ILE A 197 -12.99 -7.51 -13.43
C ILE A 197 -12.68 -8.50 -14.56
N ARG A 198 -12.80 -8.02 -15.81
CA ARG A 198 -12.44 -8.78 -17.01
C ARG A 198 -10.96 -8.63 -17.33
N THR A 199 -10.48 -7.38 -17.34
CA THR A 199 -9.10 -7.03 -17.64
C THR A 199 -8.77 -5.65 -17.09
N MET A 200 -7.52 -5.23 -17.25
CA MET A 200 -7.05 -3.91 -16.83
C MET A 200 -5.94 -3.40 -17.75
N VAL A 201 -5.78 -2.08 -17.79
CA VAL A 201 -4.79 -1.39 -18.63
C VAL A 201 -4.03 -0.39 -17.80
N GLU A 202 -2.71 -0.41 -17.85
CA GLU A 202 -1.84 0.56 -17.17
C GLU A 202 -1.80 1.87 -17.96
N LYS A 203 -2.18 2.96 -17.31
CA LYS A 203 -2.08 4.32 -17.83
C LYS A 203 -2.60 4.49 -19.26
N PRO A 204 -3.84 4.11 -19.56
CA PRO A 204 -4.41 4.27 -20.90
C PRO A 204 -4.54 5.76 -21.25
N ALA A 205 -4.59 6.08 -22.55
CA ALA A 205 -5.08 7.40 -22.94
C ALA A 205 -6.54 7.58 -22.48
N ALA A 206 -6.95 8.79 -22.13
CA ALA A 206 -8.27 9.04 -21.58
C ALA A 206 -9.40 8.53 -22.49
N ASP A 207 -9.24 8.67 -23.80
CA ASP A 207 -10.23 8.21 -24.80
C ASP A 207 -10.27 6.68 -24.91
N ASP A 208 -9.15 5.99 -24.66
CA ASP A 208 -9.01 4.53 -24.75
C ASP A 208 -9.29 3.81 -23.43
N ALA A 209 -9.49 4.55 -22.34
CA ALA A 209 -9.71 3.96 -21.03
C ALA A 209 -11.02 3.16 -20.99
N PRO A 210 -10.99 1.88 -20.53
CA PRO A 210 -12.18 1.01 -20.56
C PRO A 210 -13.28 1.45 -19.57
N SER A 211 -12.92 2.23 -18.54
CA SER A 211 -13.86 2.77 -17.56
C SER A 211 -13.30 4.03 -16.89
N ASP A 212 -14.01 4.57 -15.90
CA ASP A 212 -13.58 5.62 -14.98
C ASP A 212 -13.14 5.06 -13.60
N LEU A 213 -13.01 3.72 -13.49
CA LEU A 213 -12.60 3.02 -12.28
C LEU A 213 -11.10 2.76 -12.31
N ILE A 214 -10.37 3.47 -11.48
CA ILE A 214 -8.92 3.32 -11.31
C ILE A 214 -8.58 2.36 -10.18
N ILE A 215 -7.45 1.67 -10.32
CA ILE A 215 -6.85 0.90 -9.25
C ILE A 215 -6.10 1.84 -8.32
N ILE A 216 -6.36 1.74 -7.03
CA ILE A 216 -5.62 2.46 -5.99
C ILE A 216 -4.63 1.51 -5.30
N GLY A 217 -3.72 2.05 -4.50
CA GLY A 217 -2.57 1.35 -3.92
C GLY A 217 -2.89 0.28 -2.87
N ARG A 218 -4.02 -0.41 -3.00
CA ARG A 218 -4.44 -1.55 -2.17
C ARG A 218 -4.82 -2.72 -3.04
N TYR A 219 -4.14 -3.85 -2.79
CA TYR A 219 -4.34 -5.11 -3.50
C TYR A 219 -4.39 -6.24 -2.48
N VAL A 220 -5.21 -7.24 -2.72
CA VAL A 220 -5.15 -8.55 -2.06
C VAL A 220 -5.02 -9.58 -3.16
N LEU A 221 -3.88 -10.24 -3.21
CA LEU A 221 -3.46 -11.06 -4.34
C LEU A 221 -3.31 -12.52 -3.93
N THR A 222 -3.63 -13.40 -4.85
CA THR A 222 -3.33 -14.82 -4.72
C THR A 222 -1.91 -15.11 -5.21
N PRO A 223 -1.18 -16.10 -4.64
CA PRO A 223 0.26 -16.30 -4.89
C PRO A 223 0.60 -16.71 -6.33
N ASP A 224 -0.38 -17.12 -7.13
CA ASP A 224 -0.19 -17.39 -8.56
C ASP A 224 0.21 -16.13 -9.36
N VAL A 225 0.02 -14.92 -8.82
CA VAL A 225 0.54 -13.68 -9.42
C VAL A 225 2.07 -13.71 -9.61
N PHE A 226 2.81 -14.42 -8.77
CA PHE A 226 4.26 -14.52 -8.91
C PHE A 226 4.67 -15.25 -10.19
N ALA A 227 3.92 -16.29 -10.57
CA ALA A 227 4.17 -16.98 -11.84
C ALA A 227 3.90 -16.05 -13.05
N GLU A 228 2.90 -15.17 -12.95
CA GLU A 228 2.67 -14.18 -14.01
C GLU A 228 3.77 -13.12 -14.03
N LEU A 229 4.23 -12.64 -12.87
CA LEU A 229 5.32 -11.66 -12.75
C LEU A 229 6.63 -12.16 -13.37
N ASP A 230 6.94 -13.45 -13.27
CA ASP A 230 8.12 -14.05 -13.90
C ASP A 230 8.08 -13.97 -15.43
N HIS A 231 6.91 -13.81 -16.04
CA HIS A 231 6.71 -13.72 -17.48
C HIS A 231 6.49 -12.30 -18.01
N VAL A 232 6.28 -11.31 -17.12
CA VAL A 232 6.11 -9.90 -17.53
C VAL A 232 7.42 -9.37 -18.13
N LYS A 233 7.32 -8.80 -19.31
CA LYS A 233 8.46 -8.10 -19.94
C LYS A 233 8.48 -6.65 -19.47
N PRO A 234 9.68 -6.05 -19.32
CA PRO A 234 9.77 -4.63 -19.04
C PRO A 234 8.99 -3.79 -20.06
N GLY A 235 8.10 -2.95 -19.56
CA GLY A 235 7.28 -2.04 -20.35
C GLY A 235 7.92 -0.66 -20.51
N THR A 236 7.08 0.38 -20.55
CA THR A 236 7.52 1.79 -20.65
C THR A 236 8.48 2.14 -19.51
N GLY A 237 9.63 2.73 -19.84
CA GLY A 237 10.67 3.07 -18.86
C GLY A 237 11.54 1.89 -18.38
N GLY A 238 11.38 0.69 -18.94
CA GLY A 238 12.10 -0.50 -18.51
C GLY A 238 11.56 -1.12 -17.20
N GLU A 239 10.38 -0.72 -16.76
CA GLU A 239 9.76 -1.18 -15.51
C GLU A 239 8.89 -2.42 -15.73
N ILE A 240 8.91 -3.34 -14.77
CA ILE A 240 7.98 -4.46 -14.65
C ILE A 240 6.72 -3.92 -13.93
N GLN A 241 5.65 -3.77 -14.71
CA GLN A 241 4.39 -3.24 -14.18
C GLN A 241 3.59 -4.35 -13.49
N LEU A 242 3.13 -4.08 -12.28
CA LEU A 242 2.25 -5.02 -11.56
C LEU A 242 0.94 -5.24 -12.33
N THR A 243 0.38 -4.19 -12.92
CA THR A 243 -0.87 -4.23 -13.69
C THR A 243 -0.82 -5.24 -14.85
N ASP A 244 0.35 -5.46 -15.47
CA ASP A 244 0.50 -6.44 -16.56
C ASP A 244 0.39 -7.88 -16.04
N ALA A 245 0.95 -8.18 -14.87
CA ALA A 245 0.80 -9.48 -14.23
C ALA A 245 -0.66 -9.71 -13.77
N LEU A 246 -1.29 -8.68 -13.17
CA LEU A 246 -2.68 -8.75 -12.75
C LEU A 246 -3.62 -8.96 -13.94
N ARG A 247 -3.34 -8.34 -15.08
CA ARG A 247 -4.07 -8.56 -16.33
C ARG A 247 -3.97 -10.02 -16.79
N ALA A 248 -2.78 -10.62 -16.75
CA ALA A 248 -2.58 -12.01 -17.09
C ALA A 248 -3.31 -12.96 -16.12
N GLN A 249 -3.25 -12.67 -14.82
CA GLN A 249 -3.95 -13.42 -13.78
C GLN A 249 -5.49 -13.35 -13.98
N ALA A 250 -6.04 -12.16 -14.27
CA ALA A 250 -7.48 -11.97 -14.50
C ALA A 250 -8.02 -12.75 -15.70
N ALA A 251 -7.18 -13.09 -16.66
CA ALA A 251 -7.57 -13.92 -17.81
C ALA A 251 -7.83 -15.39 -17.46
N SER A 252 -7.33 -15.88 -16.32
CA SER A 252 -7.37 -17.31 -15.94
C SER A 252 -7.98 -17.57 -14.56
N ARG A 253 -8.16 -16.52 -13.74
CA ARG A 253 -8.63 -16.62 -12.35
C ARG A 253 -9.74 -15.61 -12.06
N PRO A 254 -10.60 -15.87 -11.05
CA PRO A 254 -11.52 -14.84 -10.54
C PRO A 254 -10.76 -13.60 -10.10
N PHE A 255 -11.24 -12.44 -10.52
CA PHE A 255 -10.64 -11.16 -10.21
C PHE A 255 -11.71 -10.12 -9.88
N HIS A 256 -11.58 -9.44 -8.75
CA HIS A 256 -12.60 -8.54 -8.24
C HIS A 256 -12.01 -7.15 -7.93
N GLY A 257 -12.88 -6.17 -7.87
CA GLY A 257 -12.59 -4.84 -7.37
C GLY A 257 -13.56 -4.45 -6.27
N VAL A 258 -13.09 -3.66 -5.32
CA VAL A 258 -13.91 -3.05 -4.26
C VAL A 258 -13.81 -1.55 -4.39
N LEU A 259 -14.93 -0.87 -4.60
CA LEU A 259 -14.99 0.58 -4.68
C LEU A 259 -14.79 1.18 -3.28
N SER A 260 -13.71 1.93 -3.11
CA SER A 260 -13.42 2.64 -1.87
C SER A 260 -14.39 3.79 -1.62
N THR A 261 -14.94 3.84 -0.43
CA THR A 261 -15.77 4.95 0.09
C THR A 261 -15.07 5.73 1.20
N ILE A 262 -13.90 5.27 1.67
CA ILE A 262 -13.13 5.91 2.72
C ILE A 262 -12.22 7.01 2.17
N ALA A 263 -11.77 7.90 3.05
CA ALA A 263 -10.77 8.92 2.70
C ALA A 263 -9.49 8.27 2.18
N ARG A 264 -8.90 8.87 1.15
CA ARG A 264 -7.63 8.46 0.55
C ARG A 264 -6.77 9.68 0.32
N TYR A 265 -5.54 9.62 0.79
CA TYR A 265 -4.55 10.69 0.66
C TYR A 265 -3.36 10.18 -0.15
N ASP A 266 -3.11 10.82 -1.31
CA ASP A 266 -1.94 10.53 -2.15
C ASP A 266 -0.75 11.34 -1.63
N THR A 267 0.12 10.71 -0.85
CA THR A 267 1.33 11.34 -0.31
C THR A 267 2.55 11.19 -1.24
N GLY A 268 2.35 10.72 -2.46
CA GLY A 268 3.41 10.52 -3.46
C GLY A 268 3.94 11.81 -4.09
N THR A 269 3.31 12.96 -3.83
CA THR A 269 3.72 14.29 -4.31
C THR A 269 3.80 15.29 -3.16
N PRO A 270 4.62 16.37 -3.27
CA PRO A 270 4.68 17.40 -2.22
C PRO A 270 3.33 18.03 -1.89
N LEU A 271 2.51 18.32 -2.91
CA LEU A 271 1.16 18.87 -2.68
C LEU A 271 0.25 17.88 -1.99
N GLY A 272 0.22 16.62 -2.46
CA GLY A 272 -0.60 15.57 -1.86
C GLY A 272 -0.18 15.27 -0.42
N TRP A 273 1.13 15.25 -0.14
CA TRP A 273 1.66 15.10 1.22
C TRP A 273 1.22 16.25 2.14
N LEU A 274 1.34 17.51 1.67
CA LEU A 274 0.86 18.66 2.44
C LEU A 274 -0.64 18.61 2.68
N SER A 275 -1.43 18.21 1.68
CA SER A 275 -2.89 18.04 1.83
C SER A 275 -3.21 16.99 2.88
N ALA A 276 -2.54 15.84 2.84
CA ALA A 276 -2.72 14.78 3.85
C ALA A 276 -2.37 15.28 5.27
N VAL A 277 -1.26 16.01 5.42
CA VAL A 277 -0.87 16.59 6.72
C VAL A 277 -1.92 17.57 7.22
N VAL A 278 -2.48 18.42 6.36
CA VAL A 278 -3.51 19.40 6.76
C VAL A 278 -4.80 18.69 7.18
N GLU A 279 -5.31 17.77 6.37
CA GLU A 279 -6.56 17.05 6.66
C GLU A 279 -6.44 16.25 7.95
N LEU A 280 -5.38 15.46 8.09
CA LEU A 280 -5.17 14.62 9.29
C LEU A 280 -4.86 15.46 10.54
N ALA A 281 -4.21 16.63 10.40
CA ALA A 281 -3.98 17.52 11.52
C ALA A 281 -5.27 18.23 11.99
N LEU A 282 -6.22 18.49 11.09
CA LEU A 282 -7.54 19.04 11.48
C LEU A 282 -8.37 18.02 12.27
N ASP A 283 -8.22 16.73 11.96
CA ASP A 283 -8.93 15.64 12.64
C ASP A 283 -8.21 15.16 13.91
N ASP A 284 -6.98 15.61 14.16
CA ASP A 284 -6.19 15.19 15.33
C ASP A 284 -6.77 15.78 16.64
N PRO A 285 -7.10 14.95 17.62
CA PRO A 285 -7.76 15.41 18.86
C PRO A 285 -6.88 16.31 19.72
N SER A 286 -5.56 16.30 19.56
CA SER A 286 -4.61 17.05 20.39
C SER A 286 -4.27 18.44 19.83
N ILE A 287 -4.32 18.62 18.51
CA ILE A 287 -3.90 19.85 17.84
C ILE A 287 -4.96 20.45 16.91
N GLY A 288 -5.99 19.69 16.52
CA GLY A 288 -6.91 20.06 15.43
C GLY A 288 -7.61 21.40 15.65
N VAL A 289 -8.08 21.68 16.87
CA VAL A 289 -8.76 22.94 17.18
C VAL A 289 -7.84 24.15 17.03
N ASP A 290 -6.61 24.07 17.57
CA ASP A 290 -5.65 25.14 17.49
C ASP A 290 -5.12 25.31 16.05
N PHE A 291 -4.96 24.20 15.34
CA PHE A 291 -4.52 24.20 13.94
C PHE A 291 -5.59 24.82 13.02
N GLU A 292 -6.85 24.50 13.22
CA GLU A 292 -7.96 25.14 12.48
C GLU A 292 -7.97 26.67 12.70
N ALA A 293 -7.86 27.11 13.98
CA ALA A 293 -7.81 28.53 14.31
C ALA A 293 -6.62 29.23 13.61
N PHE A 294 -5.44 28.58 13.60
CA PHE A 294 -4.27 29.06 12.88
C PHE A 294 -4.54 29.22 11.38
N LEU A 295 -5.10 28.20 10.73
CA LEU A 295 -5.41 28.25 9.29
C LEU A 295 -6.39 29.37 8.96
N ARG A 296 -7.48 29.52 9.74
CA ARG A 296 -8.45 30.60 9.56
C ARG A 296 -7.79 31.98 9.65
N SER A 297 -6.82 32.17 10.56
CA SER A 297 -6.09 33.42 10.72
C SER A 297 -5.16 33.77 9.54
N ARG A 298 -4.85 32.79 8.67
CA ARG A 298 -3.97 32.99 7.50
C ARG A 298 -4.74 33.19 6.22
N LEU A 299 -6.00 32.74 6.16
CA LEU A 299 -6.84 32.78 4.96
C LEU A 299 -7.85 33.96 5.01
N SER A 300 -7.99 34.65 6.13
CA SER A 300 -8.72 35.90 6.32
C SER A 300 -7.84 37.10 6.01
#